data_72aedc478c7c295949b42eda5769f742
#
_entry.id   72aedc478c7c295949b42eda5769f742
#
_cell.length_a   1.000
_cell.length_b   1.000
_cell.length_c   1.000
_cell.angle_alpha   90.00
_cell.angle_beta   90.00
_cell.angle_gamma   90.00
#
_symmetry.space_group_name_H-M   'P 1'
#
loop_
_entity.id
_entity.type
_entity.pdbx_description
1 polymer ?
#
loop_
_entity_poly.entity_id
_entity_poly.type
_entity_poly.pdbx_seq_one_letter_code
_entity_poly.pdbx_strand_id
1 'polypeptide(L)'
;MASGSKDIVIVGGSVIGCATAYYLTQLGALDGCRIVVVEKDPSFATCSTARSAGGVRQQFSTPENILMSQVMIDLLRNLKDRFGPDADVGFREQGYLILASREGADVLRSNVEMQRAHGADVHLLAPEELRKRFLWLSTVGVACGSFGASGEGWIDPVSLTTLFRTAARGAGVEYLVDTVTGFELSGQFIVAVKLASGRRLPAGAVVNAAGPSAGAVAALAGIRLPVEPRKRYVYVIDCRAAPEALRQAPLTIDTSGV
;
A
#
# COMPACT_ATOMS: atom_id res chain seq x y z
N MET A 1 -9.75 -11.74 -37.88
CA MET A 1 -9.56 -11.65 -36.41
C MET A 1 -10.29 -10.40 -35.96
N ALA A 2 -11.34 -10.52 -35.16
CA ALA A 2 -12.03 -9.35 -34.62
C ALA A 2 -11.02 -8.57 -33.76
N SER A 3 -10.85 -7.28 -34.06
CA SER A 3 -10.04 -6.37 -33.23
C SER A 3 -10.65 -6.39 -31.83
N GLY A 4 -10.02 -7.11 -30.89
CA GLY A 4 -10.43 -7.09 -29.49
C GLY A 4 -10.34 -5.67 -28.95
N SER A 5 -11.15 -5.35 -27.92
CA SER A 5 -11.03 -4.06 -27.23
C SER A 5 -9.60 -3.89 -26.70
N LYS A 6 -9.09 -2.66 -26.78
CA LYS A 6 -7.84 -2.26 -26.11
C LYS A 6 -8.07 -1.71 -24.70
N ASP A 7 -9.34 -1.61 -24.27
CA ASP A 7 -9.71 -1.02 -22.99
C ASP A 7 -9.12 -1.82 -21.82
N ILE A 8 -8.71 -1.10 -20.79
CA ILE A 8 -8.21 -1.68 -19.54
C ILE A 8 -9.25 -1.42 -18.46
N VAL A 9 -9.71 -2.50 -17.81
CA VAL A 9 -10.64 -2.42 -16.68
C VAL A 9 -9.89 -2.77 -15.39
N ILE A 10 -9.92 -1.86 -14.43
CA ILE A 10 -9.30 -2.05 -13.09
C ILE A 10 -10.43 -2.32 -12.09
N VAL A 11 -10.38 -3.47 -11.42
CA VAL A 11 -11.34 -3.88 -10.41
C VAL A 11 -10.84 -3.49 -9.03
N GLY A 12 -11.49 -2.50 -8.41
CA GLY A 12 -11.12 -1.87 -7.15
C GLY A 12 -10.42 -0.53 -7.35
N GLY A 13 -10.96 0.52 -6.74
CA GLY A 13 -10.55 1.91 -6.88
C GLY A 13 -9.87 2.52 -5.64
N SER A 14 -9.38 1.70 -4.70
CA SER A 14 -8.57 2.17 -3.58
C SER A 14 -7.13 2.48 -4.02
N VAL A 15 -6.19 2.69 -3.10
CA VAL A 15 -4.85 3.20 -3.41
C VAL A 15 -4.15 2.43 -4.52
N ILE A 16 -4.21 1.09 -4.53
CA ILE A 16 -3.56 0.27 -5.57
C ILE A 16 -4.22 0.49 -6.93
N GLY A 17 -5.55 0.45 -7.01
CA GLY A 17 -6.27 0.68 -8.27
C GLY A 17 -6.10 2.09 -8.81
N CYS A 18 -6.15 3.10 -7.93
CA CYS A 18 -5.91 4.50 -8.32
C CYS A 18 -4.47 4.73 -8.78
N ALA A 19 -3.48 4.19 -8.08
CA ALA A 19 -2.08 4.29 -8.48
C ALA A 19 -1.83 3.57 -9.81
N THR A 20 -2.37 2.34 -9.97
CA THR A 20 -2.27 1.61 -11.25
C THR A 20 -2.88 2.42 -12.39
N ALA A 21 -4.08 2.97 -12.20
CA ALA A 21 -4.74 3.80 -13.21
C ALA A 21 -3.89 5.01 -13.58
N TYR A 22 -3.35 5.73 -12.58
CA TYR A 22 -2.49 6.87 -12.80
C TYR A 22 -1.22 6.49 -13.59
N TYR A 23 -0.49 5.47 -13.15
CA TYR A 23 0.75 5.10 -13.84
C TYR A 23 0.51 4.56 -15.25
N LEU A 24 -0.60 3.88 -15.50
CA LEU A 24 -0.98 3.46 -16.86
C LEU A 24 -1.16 4.66 -17.79
N THR A 25 -1.68 5.80 -17.31
CA THR A 25 -1.80 7.02 -18.14
C THR A 25 -0.45 7.65 -18.51
N GLN A 26 0.63 7.27 -17.81
CA GLN A 26 1.98 7.75 -18.10
C GLN A 26 2.72 6.89 -19.14
N LEU A 27 2.12 5.78 -19.57
CA LEU A 27 2.71 4.85 -20.54
C LEU A 27 2.23 5.20 -21.94
N GLY A 28 3.07 5.86 -22.75
CA GLY A 28 2.74 6.25 -24.14
C GLY A 28 2.32 5.08 -25.04
N ALA A 29 2.72 3.84 -24.71
CA ALA A 29 2.29 2.63 -25.43
C ALA A 29 0.77 2.34 -25.30
N LEU A 30 0.08 3.00 -24.38
CA LEU A 30 -1.35 2.86 -24.12
C LEU A 30 -2.18 4.04 -24.67
N ASP A 31 -1.59 4.89 -25.49
CA ASP A 31 -2.29 5.99 -26.13
C ASP A 31 -3.50 5.50 -26.93
N GLY A 32 -4.66 6.10 -26.67
CA GLY A 32 -5.94 5.67 -27.26
C GLY A 32 -6.60 4.47 -26.57
N CYS A 33 -6.02 3.90 -25.51
CA CYS A 33 -6.68 2.92 -24.66
C CYS A 33 -7.58 3.63 -23.64
N ARG A 34 -8.81 3.19 -23.51
CA ARG A 34 -9.70 3.63 -22.44
C ARG A 34 -9.36 2.87 -21.16
N ILE A 35 -9.16 3.59 -20.05
CA ILE A 35 -8.93 3.02 -18.73
C ILE A 35 -10.15 3.28 -17.87
N VAL A 36 -10.72 2.22 -17.30
CA VAL A 36 -11.93 2.27 -16.47
C VAL A 36 -11.65 1.62 -15.12
N VAL A 37 -11.85 2.35 -14.04
CA VAL A 37 -11.80 1.82 -12.66
C VAL A 37 -13.23 1.55 -12.21
N VAL A 38 -13.51 0.32 -11.77
CA VAL A 38 -14.79 -0.08 -11.18
C VAL A 38 -14.62 -0.20 -9.68
N GLU A 39 -15.30 0.65 -8.90
CA GLU A 39 -15.28 0.66 -7.45
C GLU A 39 -16.69 0.56 -6.88
N LYS A 40 -16.89 -0.37 -5.95
CA LYS A 40 -18.21 -0.62 -5.34
C LYS A 40 -18.57 0.39 -4.25
N ASP A 41 -17.58 0.94 -3.56
CA ASP A 41 -17.77 1.90 -2.45
C ASP A 41 -16.90 3.14 -2.68
N PRO A 42 -17.44 4.20 -3.33
CA PRO A 42 -16.69 5.42 -3.63
C PRO A 42 -16.32 6.22 -2.39
N SER A 43 -16.88 5.90 -1.23
CA SER A 43 -16.51 6.52 0.06
C SER A 43 -15.23 5.94 0.63
N PHE A 44 -14.82 4.75 0.17
CA PHE A 44 -13.69 3.97 0.70
C PHE A 44 -13.80 3.60 2.20
N ALA A 45 -14.95 3.83 2.83
CA ALA A 45 -15.12 3.65 4.29
C ALA A 45 -14.80 2.23 4.77
N THR A 46 -14.93 1.23 3.89
CA THR A 46 -14.70 -0.18 4.22
C THR A 46 -13.41 -0.75 3.65
N CYS A 47 -12.65 0.01 2.86
CA CYS A 47 -11.44 -0.49 2.24
C CYS A 47 -10.27 -0.60 3.23
N SER A 48 -9.35 -1.54 2.98
CA SER A 48 -8.17 -1.74 3.83
C SER A 48 -7.28 -0.51 3.90
N THR A 49 -7.17 0.26 2.82
CA THR A 49 -6.37 1.48 2.76
C THR A 49 -6.82 2.50 3.79
N ALA A 50 -8.12 2.88 3.78
CA ALA A 50 -8.65 3.88 4.71
C ALA A 50 -8.63 3.43 6.19
N ARG A 51 -8.52 2.12 6.42
CA ARG A 51 -8.47 1.51 7.76
C ARG A 51 -7.06 1.12 8.20
N SER A 52 -6.03 1.49 7.44
CA SER A 52 -4.64 1.22 7.80
C SER A 52 -4.07 2.32 8.69
N ALA A 53 -2.98 2.01 9.37
CA ALA A 53 -2.19 3.01 10.10
C ALA A 53 -1.34 3.89 9.17
N GLY A 54 -1.38 3.66 7.86
CA GLY A 54 -0.62 4.43 6.87
C GLY A 54 0.90 4.29 6.97
N GLY A 55 1.41 3.25 7.63
CA GLY A 55 2.84 3.05 7.85
C GLY A 55 3.63 2.93 6.54
N VAL A 56 4.74 3.67 6.47
CA VAL A 56 5.72 3.65 5.38
C VAL A 56 7.04 3.19 5.96
N ARG A 57 7.64 2.15 5.38
CA ARG A 57 8.92 1.59 5.87
C ARG A 57 9.72 0.94 4.77
N GLN A 58 11.03 0.82 4.99
CA GLN A 58 11.96 0.07 4.14
C GLN A 58 12.37 -1.28 4.77
N GLN A 59 12.04 -1.50 6.03
CA GLN A 59 12.43 -2.67 6.80
C GLN A 59 11.61 -3.90 6.39
N PHE A 60 11.94 -4.44 5.20
CA PHE A 60 11.39 -5.69 4.67
C PHE A 60 12.45 -6.79 4.61
N SER A 61 12.00 -8.03 4.45
CA SER A 61 12.82 -9.25 4.37
C SER A 61 13.12 -9.68 2.93
N THR A 62 12.77 -8.87 1.93
CA THR A 62 13.05 -9.14 0.50
C THR A 62 13.52 -7.88 -0.20
N PRO A 63 14.52 -7.99 -1.09
CA PRO A 63 15.06 -6.85 -1.85
C PRO A 63 14.00 -6.09 -2.63
N GLU A 64 13.07 -6.80 -3.26
CA GLU A 64 12.02 -6.21 -4.10
C GLU A 64 11.13 -5.25 -3.28
N ASN A 65 10.76 -5.66 -2.08
CA ASN A 65 9.93 -4.81 -1.19
C ASN A 65 10.70 -3.58 -0.70
N ILE A 66 12.02 -3.71 -0.46
CA ILE A 66 12.88 -2.59 -0.07
C ILE A 66 12.93 -1.57 -1.23
N LEU A 67 13.22 -2.03 -2.44
CA LEU A 67 13.31 -1.17 -3.62
C LEU A 67 11.98 -0.50 -3.96
N MET A 68 10.86 -1.23 -3.89
CA MET A 68 9.53 -0.64 -4.07
C MET A 68 9.23 0.44 -3.04
N SER A 69 9.65 0.24 -1.78
CA SER A 69 9.49 1.25 -0.73
C SER A 69 10.32 2.50 -1.00
N GLN A 70 11.52 2.37 -1.51
CA GLN A 70 12.37 3.52 -1.89
C GLN A 70 11.72 4.35 -2.99
N VAL A 71 11.11 3.70 -4.00
CA VAL A 71 10.32 4.40 -5.03
C VAL A 71 9.15 5.17 -4.40
N MET A 72 8.48 4.56 -3.41
CA MET A 72 7.37 5.24 -2.70
C MET A 72 7.87 6.43 -1.88
N ILE A 73 9.01 6.30 -1.21
CA ILE A 73 9.60 7.38 -0.41
C ILE A 73 10.02 8.54 -1.31
N ASP A 74 10.64 8.25 -2.46
CA ASP A 74 10.96 9.26 -3.45
C ASP A 74 9.70 10.00 -3.92
N LEU A 75 8.63 9.27 -4.21
CA LEU A 75 7.33 9.86 -4.54
C LEU A 75 6.83 10.78 -3.41
N LEU A 76 6.89 10.34 -2.14
CA LEU A 76 6.40 11.11 -0.99
C LEU A 76 7.18 12.41 -0.79
N ARG A 77 8.49 12.39 -1.03
CA ARG A 77 9.36 13.57 -0.94
C ARG A 77 9.15 14.55 -2.09
N ASN A 78 8.72 14.05 -3.25
CA ASN A 78 8.53 14.83 -4.48
C ASN A 78 7.05 14.96 -4.89
N LEU A 79 6.12 14.89 -3.93
CA LEU A 79 4.67 14.94 -4.20
C LEU A 79 4.27 16.20 -4.96
N LYS A 80 4.79 17.37 -4.54
CA LYS A 80 4.42 18.66 -5.13
C LYS A 80 4.88 18.81 -6.57
N ASP A 81 6.03 18.26 -6.90
CA ASP A 81 6.56 18.28 -8.28
C ASP A 81 5.68 17.40 -9.19
N ARG A 82 5.11 16.35 -8.66
CA ARG A 82 4.32 15.38 -9.43
C ARG A 82 2.83 15.69 -9.50
N PHE A 83 2.25 16.20 -8.42
CA PHE A 83 0.79 16.39 -8.29
C PHE A 83 0.37 17.84 -8.09
N GLY A 84 1.32 18.78 -8.09
CA GLY A 84 1.08 20.21 -7.91
C GLY A 84 1.34 20.72 -6.49
N PRO A 85 1.38 22.06 -6.33
CA PRO A 85 1.88 22.72 -5.11
C PRO A 85 1.06 22.39 -3.83
N ASP A 86 -0.21 22.04 -3.99
CA ASP A 86 -1.11 21.73 -2.87
C ASP A 86 -1.10 20.25 -2.48
N ALA A 87 -0.28 19.43 -3.15
CA ALA A 87 -0.20 18.00 -2.84
C ALA A 87 0.42 17.76 -1.47
N ASP A 88 -0.36 17.14 -0.59
CA ASP A 88 0.07 16.73 0.75
C ASP A 88 -0.67 15.45 1.16
N VAL A 89 0.05 14.56 1.81
CA VAL A 89 -0.47 13.32 2.39
C VAL A 89 -0.17 13.23 3.88
N GLY A 90 0.24 14.32 4.50
CA GLY A 90 0.61 14.38 5.92
C GLY A 90 1.78 13.45 6.26
N PHE A 91 2.78 13.32 5.38
CA PHE A 91 3.91 12.43 5.62
C PHE A 91 4.68 12.86 6.88
N ARG A 92 4.70 11.97 7.87
CA ARG A 92 5.43 12.11 9.13
C ARG A 92 6.61 11.16 9.14
N GLU A 93 7.78 11.68 8.81
CA GLU A 93 9.05 10.93 8.76
C GLU A 93 9.65 10.85 10.18
N GLN A 94 8.98 10.11 11.08
CA GLN A 94 9.39 9.94 12.48
C GLN A 94 10.06 8.57 12.73
N GLY A 95 10.28 7.80 11.67
CA GLY A 95 10.95 6.52 11.73
C GLY A 95 10.03 5.33 12.00
N TYR A 96 10.64 4.17 11.96
CA TYR A 96 10.02 2.88 12.25
C TYR A 96 10.95 2.05 13.11
N LEU A 97 10.46 1.53 14.23
CA LEU A 97 11.20 0.71 15.17
C LEU A 97 10.63 -0.70 15.19
N ILE A 98 11.46 -1.70 14.93
CA ILE A 98 11.07 -3.11 15.06
C ILE A 98 11.92 -3.70 16.19
N LEU A 99 11.24 -4.26 17.20
CA LEU A 99 11.89 -4.89 18.34
C LEU A 99 11.92 -6.41 18.16
N ALA A 100 13.00 -7.04 18.57
CA ALA A 100 13.14 -8.50 18.57
C ALA A 100 13.42 -9.04 19.96
N SER A 101 12.76 -10.16 20.27
CA SER A 101 13.11 -11.04 21.38
C SER A 101 14.43 -11.78 21.08
N ARG A 102 14.90 -12.59 22.03
CA ARG A 102 16.09 -13.42 21.83
C ARG A 102 15.96 -14.35 20.63
N GLU A 103 14.78 -14.91 20.44
CA GLU A 103 14.47 -15.86 19.35
C GLU A 103 14.47 -15.18 17.98
N GLY A 104 14.01 -13.92 17.92
CA GLY A 104 13.91 -13.15 16.66
C GLY A 104 15.17 -12.36 16.31
N ALA A 105 16.15 -12.26 17.24
CA ALA A 105 17.27 -11.35 17.10
C ALA A 105 18.17 -11.63 15.88
N ASP A 106 18.45 -12.89 15.57
CA ASP A 106 19.32 -13.26 14.45
C ASP A 106 18.64 -12.98 13.10
N VAL A 107 17.33 -13.22 13.01
CA VAL A 107 16.53 -12.87 11.83
C VAL A 107 16.54 -11.36 11.63
N LEU A 108 16.34 -10.58 12.70
CA LEU A 108 16.36 -9.12 12.60
C LEU A 108 17.72 -8.60 12.15
N ARG A 109 18.84 -9.13 12.67
CA ARG A 109 20.21 -8.78 12.26
C ARG A 109 20.42 -9.04 10.76
N SER A 110 20.09 -10.24 10.30
CA SER A 110 20.20 -10.62 8.89
C SER A 110 19.37 -9.71 7.98
N ASN A 111 18.15 -9.37 8.40
CA ASN A 111 17.31 -8.43 7.66
C ASN A 111 17.94 -7.04 7.59
N VAL A 112 18.52 -6.52 8.69
CA VAL A 112 19.17 -5.21 8.70
C VAL A 112 20.38 -5.19 7.76
N GLU A 113 21.19 -6.25 7.73
CA GLU A 113 22.31 -6.36 6.80
C GLU A 113 21.86 -6.29 5.34
N MET A 114 20.81 -7.04 4.99
CA MET A 114 20.23 -7.02 3.64
C MET A 114 19.62 -5.66 3.32
N GLN A 115 18.88 -5.04 4.24
CA GLN A 115 18.27 -3.72 4.06
C GLN A 115 19.33 -2.65 3.78
N ARG A 116 20.42 -2.64 4.53
CA ARG A 116 21.58 -1.75 4.31
C ARG A 116 22.25 -2.00 2.98
N ALA A 117 22.43 -3.26 2.58
CA ALA A 117 23.00 -3.63 1.28
C ALA A 117 22.18 -3.10 0.11
N HIS A 118 20.86 -2.81 0.32
CA HIS A 118 19.97 -2.24 -0.66
C HIS A 118 19.68 -0.74 -0.41
N GLY A 119 20.53 -0.07 0.38
CA GLY A 119 20.50 1.39 0.56
C GLY A 119 19.49 1.91 1.58
N ALA A 120 18.86 1.04 2.38
CA ALA A 120 17.99 1.49 3.45
C ALA A 120 18.80 2.04 4.65
N ASP A 121 18.39 3.19 5.19
CA ASP A 121 19.00 3.82 6.37
C ASP A 121 18.41 3.22 7.65
N VAL A 122 18.91 2.04 8.01
CA VAL A 122 18.43 1.26 9.17
C VAL A 122 19.56 1.01 10.15
N HIS A 123 19.32 1.26 11.44
CA HIS A 123 20.26 1.09 12.53
C HIS A 123 19.86 -0.07 13.43
N LEU A 124 20.77 -1.01 13.66
CA LEU A 124 20.60 -2.05 14.67
C LEU A 124 21.03 -1.47 16.02
N LEU A 125 20.16 -1.53 17.00
CA LEU A 125 20.35 -0.93 18.33
C LEU A 125 20.31 -2.02 19.41
N ALA A 126 21.29 -1.97 20.32
CA ALA A 126 21.29 -2.78 21.53
C ALA A 126 20.27 -2.24 22.56
N PRO A 127 19.85 -3.04 23.57
CA PRO A 127 18.89 -2.59 24.57
C PRO A 127 19.30 -1.30 25.32
N GLU A 128 20.59 -1.08 25.54
CA GLU A 128 21.12 0.12 26.16
C GLU A 128 20.95 1.36 25.28
N GLU A 129 21.14 1.22 23.97
CA GLU A 129 20.96 2.29 22.99
C GLU A 129 19.47 2.61 22.81
N LEU A 130 18.62 1.59 22.81
CA LEU A 130 17.16 1.75 22.79
C LEU A 130 16.67 2.56 24.00
N ARG A 131 17.12 2.21 25.22
CA ARG A 131 16.77 2.95 26.46
C ARG A 131 17.23 4.41 26.43
N LYS A 132 18.39 4.68 25.87
CA LYS A 132 18.92 6.05 25.76
C LYS A 132 18.16 6.88 24.74
N ARG A 133 17.78 6.25 23.62
CA ARG A 133 17.12 6.95 22.51
C ARG A 133 15.62 7.12 22.71
N PHE A 134 14.95 6.10 23.28
CA PHE A 134 13.51 6.04 23.45
C PHE A 134 13.15 5.92 24.94
N LEU A 135 13.13 7.04 25.64
CA LEU A 135 12.92 7.08 27.11
C LEU A 135 11.57 6.52 27.56
N TRP A 136 10.60 6.45 26.63
CA TRP A 136 9.27 5.87 26.86
C TRP A 136 9.25 4.34 26.72
N LEU A 137 10.29 3.74 26.13
CA LEU A 137 10.30 2.33 25.76
C LEU A 137 10.80 1.44 26.90
N SER A 138 10.01 0.42 27.25
CA SER A 138 10.49 -0.69 28.06
C SER A 138 11.28 -1.67 27.20
N THR A 139 12.48 -2.03 27.64
CA THR A 139 13.32 -3.01 26.94
C THR A 139 13.32 -4.39 27.61
N VAL A 140 12.36 -4.67 28.47
CA VAL A 140 12.19 -5.99 29.10
C VAL A 140 11.84 -7.00 28.01
N GLY A 141 12.61 -8.09 27.89
CA GLY A 141 12.42 -9.11 26.87
C GLY A 141 12.93 -8.72 25.47
N VAL A 142 13.50 -7.52 25.30
CA VAL A 142 14.07 -7.06 24.03
C VAL A 142 15.55 -7.43 23.97
N ALA A 143 15.95 -8.16 22.92
CA ALA A 143 17.35 -8.50 22.65
C ALA A 143 18.04 -7.49 21.73
N CYS A 144 17.32 -6.90 20.77
CA CYS A 144 17.77 -5.80 19.92
C CYS A 144 16.56 -5.13 19.25
N GLY A 145 16.81 -3.99 18.61
CA GLY A 145 15.83 -3.33 17.77
C GLY A 145 16.46 -2.83 16.47
N SER A 146 15.71 -2.78 15.40
CA SER A 146 16.09 -2.07 14.18
C SER A 146 15.29 -0.80 14.05
N PHE A 147 15.98 0.31 13.78
CA PHE A 147 15.39 1.64 13.66
C PHE A 147 15.74 2.25 12.32
N GLY A 148 14.72 2.47 11.49
CA GLY A 148 14.80 3.26 10.27
C GLY A 148 14.50 4.71 10.60
N ALA A 149 15.53 5.56 10.53
CA ALA A 149 15.43 6.96 10.91
C ALA A 149 14.95 7.85 9.75
N SER A 150 15.29 7.47 8.53
CA SER A 150 15.01 8.21 7.31
C SER A 150 14.17 7.38 6.35
N GLY A 151 13.20 8.01 5.67
CA GLY A 151 12.30 7.35 4.73
C GLY A 151 11.27 6.45 5.39
N GLU A 152 11.05 6.58 6.69
CA GLU A 152 10.11 5.75 7.43
C GLU A 152 9.21 6.57 8.35
N GLY A 153 7.99 6.11 8.55
CA GLY A 153 6.98 6.81 9.34
C GLY A 153 5.57 6.48 8.88
N TRP A 154 4.72 7.48 8.68
CA TRP A 154 3.34 7.26 8.23
C TRP A 154 2.80 8.41 7.40
N ILE A 155 1.72 8.12 6.69
CA ILE A 155 0.96 9.07 5.86
C ILE A 155 -0.52 9.00 6.20
N ASP A 156 -1.31 9.94 5.67
CA ASP A 156 -2.74 9.74 5.48
C ASP A 156 -3.00 8.95 4.18
N PRO A 157 -3.41 7.67 4.29
CA PRO A 157 -3.60 6.81 3.12
C PRO A 157 -4.81 7.23 2.27
N VAL A 158 -5.79 7.96 2.85
CA VAL A 158 -6.95 8.47 2.12
C VAL A 158 -6.53 9.64 1.24
N SER A 159 -5.70 10.55 1.76
CA SER A 159 -5.12 11.65 0.98
C SER A 159 -4.30 11.13 -0.19
N LEU A 160 -3.45 10.11 0.02
CA LEU A 160 -2.70 9.49 -1.07
C LEU A 160 -3.61 8.88 -2.15
N THR A 161 -4.66 8.15 -1.74
CA THR A 161 -5.66 7.59 -2.67
C THR A 161 -6.33 8.69 -3.47
N THR A 162 -6.67 9.80 -2.82
CA THR A 162 -7.32 10.96 -3.44
C THR A 162 -6.42 11.64 -4.45
N LEU A 163 -5.12 11.81 -4.16
CA LEU A 163 -4.16 12.38 -5.10
C LEU A 163 -4.08 11.54 -6.38
N PHE A 164 -3.85 10.22 -6.26
CA PHE A 164 -3.80 9.34 -7.43
C PHE A 164 -5.10 9.36 -8.21
N ARG A 165 -6.27 9.30 -7.53
CA ARG A 165 -7.57 9.33 -8.17
C ARG A 165 -7.81 10.61 -8.94
N THR A 166 -7.47 11.75 -8.34
CA THR A 166 -7.62 13.07 -8.98
C THR A 166 -6.73 13.19 -10.21
N ALA A 167 -5.46 12.79 -10.08
CA ALA A 167 -4.52 12.83 -11.20
C ALA A 167 -4.94 11.88 -12.34
N ALA A 168 -5.36 10.65 -12.02
CA ALA A 168 -5.84 9.70 -13.02
C ALA A 168 -7.10 10.21 -13.74
N ARG A 169 -8.06 10.80 -13.01
CA ARG A 169 -9.24 11.44 -13.62
C ARG A 169 -8.87 12.60 -14.53
N GLY A 170 -7.95 13.46 -14.10
CA GLY A 170 -7.42 14.56 -14.91
C GLY A 170 -6.77 14.08 -16.21
N ALA A 171 -6.22 12.87 -16.21
CA ALA A 171 -5.66 12.20 -17.39
C ALA A 171 -6.68 11.36 -18.20
N GLY A 172 -7.99 11.47 -17.90
CA GLY A 172 -9.05 10.83 -18.68
C GLY A 172 -9.50 9.45 -18.21
N VAL A 173 -9.03 8.96 -17.05
CA VAL A 173 -9.50 7.69 -16.47
C VAL A 173 -10.96 7.81 -16.01
N GLU A 174 -11.79 6.88 -16.43
CA GLU A 174 -13.18 6.78 -15.98
C GLU A 174 -13.28 6.01 -14.65
N TYR A 175 -14.12 6.51 -13.74
CA TYR A 175 -14.46 5.83 -12.49
C TYR A 175 -15.96 5.51 -12.46
N LEU A 176 -16.27 4.22 -12.37
CA LEU A 176 -17.65 3.72 -12.30
C LEU A 176 -17.91 3.19 -10.88
N VAL A 177 -19.02 3.66 -10.31
CA VAL A 177 -19.53 3.11 -9.05
C VAL A 177 -20.38 1.90 -9.38
N ASP A 178 -19.81 0.71 -9.27
CA ASP A 178 -20.48 -0.54 -9.58
C ASP A 178 -19.70 -1.73 -8.99
N THR A 179 -20.27 -2.93 -9.07
CA THR A 179 -19.62 -4.17 -8.61
C THR A 179 -19.40 -5.10 -9.80
N VAL A 180 -18.17 -5.62 -9.92
CA VAL A 180 -17.86 -6.66 -10.90
C VAL A 180 -18.49 -7.98 -10.44
N THR A 181 -19.31 -8.60 -11.29
CA THR A 181 -20.02 -9.84 -11.01
C THR A 181 -19.57 -11.02 -11.86
N GLY A 182 -18.77 -10.77 -12.89
CA GLY A 182 -18.26 -11.85 -13.75
C GLY A 182 -17.43 -11.32 -14.92
N PHE A 183 -16.92 -12.26 -15.69
CA PHE A 183 -16.18 -12.02 -16.91
C PHE A 183 -16.77 -12.80 -18.08
N GLU A 184 -16.59 -12.28 -19.29
CA GLU A 184 -16.80 -13.02 -20.53
C GLU A 184 -15.45 -13.49 -21.04
N LEU A 185 -15.39 -14.76 -21.38
CA LEU A 185 -14.16 -15.40 -21.87
C LEU A 185 -14.33 -15.75 -23.36
N SER A 186 -13.26 -15.54 -24.12
CA SER A 186 -13.08 -16.10 -25.46
C SER A 186 -11.81 -16.93 -25.45
N GLY A 187 -11.94 -18.26 -25.39
CA GLY A 187 -10.82 -19.14 -25.07
C GLY A 187 -10.26 -18.86 -23.68
N GLN A 188 -9.00 -18.48 -23.60
CA GLN A 188 -8.32 -18.14 -22.34
C GLN A 188 -8.28 -16.64 -22.04
N PHE A 189 -8.88 -15.81 -22.89
CA PHE A 189 -8.83 -14.35 -22.77
C PHE A 189 -10.14 -13.80 -22.20
N ILE A 190 -10.03 -12.87 -21.27
CA ILE A 190 -11.16 -12.05 -20.84
C ILE A 190 -11.42 -11.03 -21.97
N VAL A 191 -12.65 -10.98 -22.45
CA VAL A 191 -13.07 -10.05 -23.52
C VAL A 191 -14.06 -9.00 -23.02
N ALA A 192 -14.68 -9.23 -21.87
CA ALA A 192 -15.52 -8.23 -21.22
C ALA A 192 -15.67 -8.48 -19.71
N VAL A 193 -15.99 -7.42 -18.98
CA VAL A 193 -16.33 -7.40 -17.55
C VAL A 193 -17.84 -7.18 -17.42
N LYS A 194 -18.51 -8.01 -16.59
CA LYS A 194 -19.95 -7.89 -16.26
C LYS A 194 -20.12 -7.16 -14.93
N LEU A 195 -21.04 -6.23 -14.89
CA LEU A 195 -21.32 -5.40 -13.72
C LEU A 195 -22.69 -5.74 -13.11
N ALA A 196 -22.86 -5.46 -11.82
CA ALA A 196 -24.13 -5.68 -11.11
C ALA A 196 -25.29 -4.86 -11.68
N SER A 197 -25.02 -3.67 -12.25
CA SER A 197 -26.01 -2.86 -12.96
C SER A 197 -26.53 -3.49 -14.25
N GLY A 198 -26.00 -4.62 -14.68
CA GLY A 198 -26.27 -5.23 -15.98
C GLY A 198 -25.39 -4.68 -17.12
N ARG A 199 -24.58 -3.65 -16.88
CA ARG A 199 -23.63 -3.12 -17.86
C ARG A 199 -22.56 -4.14 -18.20
N ARG A 200 -22.12 -4.09 -19.45
CA ARG A 200 -21.01 -4.87 -19.99
C ARG A 200 -19.92 -3.92 -20.46
N LEU A 201 -18.70 -4.10 -19.97
CA LEU A 201 -17.51 -3.34 -20.36
C LEU A 201 -16.60 -4.22 -21.22
N PRO A 202 -16.42 -3.93 -22.51
CA PRO A 202 -15.38 -4.59 -23.30
C PRO A 202 -14.02 -4.38 -22.62
N ALA A 203 -13.16 -5.39 -22.64
CA ALA A 203 -11.84 -5.31 -22.02
C ALA A 203 -10.81 -6.08 -22.84
N GLY A 204 -9.68 -5.45 -23.12
CA GLY A 204 -8.47 -6.10 -23.64
C GLY A 204 -7.55 -6.58 -22.53
N ALA A 205 -7.65 -5.93 -21.36
CA ALA A 205 -6.94 -6.35 -20.15
C ALA A 205 -7.78 -6.03 -18.90
N VAL A 206 -7.60 -6.84 -17.86
CA VAL A 206 -8.23 -6.63 -16.55
C VAL A 206 -7.17 -6.65 -15.47
N VAL A 207 -7.18 -5.62 -14.62
CA VAL A 207 -6.32 -5.54 -13.43
C VAL A 207 -7.17 -5.84 -12.20
N ASN A 208 -6.78 -6.85 -11.43
CA ASN A 208 -7.43 -7.18 -10.16
C ASN A 208 -6.75 -6.43 -9.01
N ALA A 209 -7.31 -5.29 -8.63
CA ALA A 209 -6.89 -4.46 -7.50
C ALA A 209 -7.91 -4.49 -6.34
N ALA A 210 -8.70 -5.58 -6.24
CA ALA A 210 -9.84 -5.72 -5.32
C ALA A 210 -9.44 -5.98 -3.85
N GLY A 211 -8.16 -5.83 -3.48
CA GLY A 211 -7.68 -5.98 -2.11
C GLY A 211 -8.07 -7.32 -1.48
N PRO A 212 -8.74 -7.34 -0.31
CA PRO A 212 -9.15 -8.59 0.35
C PRO A 212 -10.10 -9.46 -0.49
N SER A 213 -10.78 -8.87 -1.48
CA SER A 213 -11.69 -9.59 -2.39
C SER A 213 -10.99 -10.13 -3.64
N ALA A 214 -9.68 -9.95 -3.78
CA ALA A 214 -8.95 -10.31 -5.00
C ALA A 214 -9.06 -11.81 -5.33
N GLY A 215 -9.06 -12.69 -4.33
CA GLY A 215 -9.30 -14.13 -4.53
C GLY A 215 -10.69 -14.43 -5.11
N ALA A 216 -11.72 -13.77 -4.59
CA ALA A 216 -13.09 -13.92 -5.10
C ALA A 216 -13.24 -13.38 -6.54
N VAL A 217 -12.63 -12.22 -6.82
CA VAL A 217 -12.62 -11.65 -8.19
C VAL A 217 -11.88 -12.57 -9.17
N ALA A 218 -10.75 -13.13 -8.81
CA ALA A 218 -10.02 -14.07 -9.65
C ALA A 218 -10.84 -15.34 -9.94
N ALA A 219 -11.59 -15.83 -8.94
CA ALA A 219 -12.47 -17.00 -9.09
C ALA A 219 -13.58 -16.79 -10.14
N LEU A 220 -14.04 -15.55 -10.37
CA LEU A 220 -14.99 -15.23 -11.44
C LEU A 220 -14.43 -15.51 -12.84
N ALA A 221 -13.11 -15.56 -12.98
CA ALA A 221 -12.42 -15.95 -14.22
C ALA A 221 -11.93 -17.40 -14.18
N GLY A 222 -12.31 -18.20 -13.19
CA GLY A 222 -11.82 -19.57 -13.01
C GLY A 222 -10.40 -19.68 -12.48
N ILE A 223 -9.79 -18.59 -12.02
CA ILE A 223 -8.42 -18.53 -11.52
C ILE A 223 -8.42 -18.71 -9.99
N ARG A 224 -7.68 -19.70 -9.49
CA ARG A 224 -7.44 -19.84 -8.07
C ARG A 224 -6.30 -18.92 -7.62
N LEU A 225 -6.63 -17.85 -6.94
CA LEU A 225 -5.67 -16.93 -6.33
C LEU A 225 -5.71 -17.13 -4.80
N PRO A 226 -4.60 -17.50 -4.14
CA PRO A 226 -4.58 -17.79 -2.70
C PRO A 226 -4.54 -16.49 -1.86
N VAL A 227 -5.54 -15.64 -2.06
CA VAL A 227 -5.78 -14.42 -1.27
C VAL A 227 -7.02 -14.60 -0.46
N GLU A 228 -6.87 -14.55 0.87
CA GLU A 228 -7.96 -14.66 1.83
C GLU A 228 -8.05 -13.39 2.67
N PRO A 229 -9.26 -12.85 2.92
CA PRO A 229 -9.44 -11.72 3.80
C PRO A 229 -9.07 -12.10 5.25
N ARG A 230 -8.24 -11.26 5.88
CA ARG A 230 -7.88 -11.41 7.30
C ARG A 230 -8.34 -10.17 8.06
N LYS A 231 -9.10 -10.37 9.12
CA LYS A 231 -9.54 -9.28 9.98
C LYS A 231 -8.42 -8.87 10.93
N ARG A 232 -8.11 -7.57 10.94
CA ARG A 232 -7.19 -6.94 11.88
C ARG A 232 -7.93 -5.83 12.62
N TYR A 233 -7.48 -5.52 13.82
CA TYR A 233 -8.05 -4.45 14.63
C TYR A 233 -7.01 -3.35 14.82
N VAL A 234 -7.45 -2.11 14.68
CA VAL A 234 -6.70 -0.92 15.08
C VAL A 234 -7.48 -0.26 16.21
N TYR A 235 -6.82 -0.05 17.34
CA TYR A 235 -7.40 0.61 18.50
C TYR A 235 -6.88 2.03 18.59
N VAL A 236 -7.79 3.00 18.68
CA VAL A 236 -7.44 4.38 18.99
C VAL A 236 -7.57 4.56 20.50
N ILE A 237 -6.49 4.97 21.15
CA ILE A 237 -6.40 5.13 22.60
C ILE A 237 -6.21 6.61 22.92
N ASP A 238 -7.07 7.16 23.76
CA ASP A 238 -6.87 8.47 24.39
C ASP A 238 -6.08 8.28 25.69
N CYS A 239 -4.81 8.68 25.70
CA CYS A 239 -3.95 8.59 26.88
C CYS A 239 -3.70 9.99 27.43
N ARG A 240 -4.47 10.39 28.46
CA ARG A 240 -4.38 11.72 29.10
C ARG A 240 -3.04 11.98 29.77
N ALA A 241 -2.35 10.94 30.22
CA ALA A 241 -1.05 11.01 30.89
C ALA A 241 0.09 10.56 29.98
N ALA A 242 -0.08 10.63 28.66
CA ALA A 242 0.98 10.25 27.71
C ALA A 242 2.24 11.09 27.94
N PRO A 243 3.42 10.47 28.12
CA PRO A 243 4.67 11.21 28.17
C PRO A 243 4.87 12.05 26.91
N GLU A 244 5.42 13.27 27.05
CA GLU A 244 5.69 14.15 25.90
C GLU A 244 6.56 13.48 24.85
N ALA A 245 7.51 12.63 25.27
CA ALA A 245 8.37 11.87 24.38
C ALA A 245 7.63 10.93 23.40
N LEU A 246 6.37 10.54 23.71
CA LEU A 246 5.55 9.74 22.77
C LEU A 246 5.10 10.52 21.54
N ARG A 247 5.06 11.86 21.59
CA ARG A 247 4.69 12.68 20.43
C ARG A 247 5.66 12.55 19.25
N GLN A 248 6.89 12.14 19.55
CA GLN A 248 7.95 11.93 18.56
C GLN A 248 8.32 10.45 18.42
N ALA A 249 7.51 9.56 18.97
CA ALA A 249 7.77 8.13 18.88
C ALA A 249 7.65 7.65 17.43
N PRO A 250 8.55 6.77 16.96
CA PRO A 250 8.38 6.09 15.69
C PRO A 250 7.21 5.10 15.76
N LEU A 251 6.71 4.68 14.59
CA LEU A 251 5.88 3.48 14.55
C LEU A 251 6.68 2.30 15.09
N THR A 252 6.13 1.62 16.09
CA THR A 252 6.86 0.56 16.79
C THR A 252 6.16 -0.78 16.65
N ILE A 253 6.92 -1.80 16.25
CA ILE A 253 6.50 -3.21 16.28
C ILE A 253 7.17 -3.85 17.49
N ASP A 254 6.35 -4.37 18.38
CA ASP A 254 6.79 -5.07 19.58
C ASP A 254 7.35 -6.47 19.28
N THR A 255 8.06 -7.06 20.26
CA THR A 255 8.63 -8.43 20.18
C THR A 255 7.58 -9.52 19.97
N SER A 256 6.32 -9.26 20.28
CA SER A 256 5.21 -10.18 20.02
C SER A 256 4.95 -10.42 18.51
N GLY A 257 5.53 -9.60 17.64
CA GLY A 257 5.49 -9.80 16.20
C GLY A 257 4.11 -9.65 15.58
N VAL A 258 3.25 -8.87 16.21
CA VAL A 258 1.88 -8.66 15.74
C VAL A 258 1.83 -7.78 14.50
#